data_23cb4de1452aa8e3cc01bffa3fe58e9e
#
_entry.id   23cb4de1452aa8e3cc01bffa3fe58e9e
#
_cell.length_a   1.000
_cell.length_b   1.000
_cell.length_c   1.000
_cell.angle_alpha   90.00
_cell.angle_beta   90.00
_cell.angle_gamma   90.00
#
_symmetry.space_group_name_H-M   'P 1'
#
loop_
_entity.id
_entity.type
_entity.pdbx_description
1 polymer ?
#
loop_
_entity_poly.entity_id
_entity_poly.type
_entity_poly.pdbx_seq_one_letter_code
_entity_poly.pdbx_strand_id
1 'polypeptide(L)'
;MSRRKSRLAKSMVGIHTVSIAGRITSVSLEKTFWQSLKEIASEHDMTRSELVADINSKRRHVNLSSAVRVFVLDFYRQQIPVRKRPDRKG
;
A
#
# COMPACT_ATOMS: atom_id res chain seq x y z
N MET A 1 22.83 -8.03 -18.27
CA MET A 1 22.65 -7.80 -17.78
C MET A 1 22.45 -7.54 -16.49
N SER A 2 23.10 -7.26 -15.86
CA SER A 2 22.93 -6.98 -14.59
C SER A 2 22.12 -5.88 -14.24
N ARG A 3 21.77 -5.13 -15.08
CA ARG A 3 21.01 -4.07 -14.79
C ARG A 3 19.78 -4.42 -14.23
N ARG A 4 19.31 -5.49 -14.41
CA ARG A 4 18.09 -5.81 -14.01
C ARG A 4 18.05 -5.91 -12.56
N LYS A 5 19.03 -6.36 -11.91
CA LYS A 5 18.94 -6.44 -10.59
C LYS A 5 18.97 -5.14 -10.03
N SER A 6 19.47 -4.20 -10.64
CA SER A 6 19.52 -2.91 -10.19
C SER A 6 18.19 -2.39 -10.03
N ARG A 7 17.29 -2.75 -10.91
CA ARG A 7 16.01 -2.28 -10.88
C ARG A 7 15.31 -2.72 -9.66
N LEU A 8 15.52 -3.90 -9.22
CA LEU A 8 14.84 -4.36 -8.07
C LEU A 8 15.36 -3.61 -6.88
N ALA A 9 16.59 -3.34 -6.87
CA ALA A 9 17.17 -2.68 -5.76
C ALA A 9 16.80 -1.23 -5.70
N LYS A 10 16.29 -0.72 -6.80
CA LYS A 10 15.95 0.62 -6.79
C LYS A 10 14.61 0.92 -6.25
N SER A 11 13.94 0.01 -5.68
CA SER A 11 12.64 0.28 -5.16
C SER A 11 12.86 0.99 -3.86
N MET A 12 13.22 2.22 -3.91
CA MET A 12 13.57 2.97 -2.75
C MET A 12 12.38 3.59 -2.06
N VAL A 13 12.52 3.77 -0.77
CA VAL A 13 11.48 4.39 0.01
C VAL A 13 11.54 5.89 -0.20
N GLY A 14 10.43 6.48 -0.52
CA GLY A 14 10.35 7.91 -0.66
C GLY A 14 9.40 8.45 0.38
N ILE A 15 9.48 9.73 0.65
CA ILE A 15 8.60 10.36 1.58
C ILE A 15 7.52 11.09 0.81
N HIS A 16 6.28 10.77 1.09
CA HIS A 16 5.15 11.36 0.41
C HIS A 16 4.28 12.07 1.43
N THR A 17 3.58 13.10 1.02
CA THR A 17 2.73 13.80 1.94
C THR A 17 1.26 13.60 1.56
N VAL A 18 0.43 13.51 2.56
CA VAL A 18 -1.00 13.39 2.34
C VAL A 18 -1.66 14.29 3.37
N SER A 19 -2.90 14.67 3.11
CA SER A 19 -3.63 15.50 4.05
C SER A 19 -4.61 14.59 4.80
N ILE A 20 -4.50 14.56 6.11
CA ILE A 20 -5.37 13.75 6.91
C ILE A 20 -6.03 14.66 7.92
N ALA A 21 -7.32 14.77 7.86
CA ALA A 21 -8.09 15.61 8.77
C ALA A 21 -7.52 17.04 8.82
N GLY A 22 -7.18 17.56 7.66
CA GLY A 22 -6.69 18.93 7.56
C GLY A 22 -5.24 19.12 7.94
N ARG A 23 -4.52 18.04 8.22
CA ARG A 23 -3.12 18.16 8.56
C ARG A 23 -2.26 17.46 7.56
N ILE A 24 -1.11 18.02 7.26
CA ILE A 24 -0.18 17.42 6.33
C ILE A 24 0.59 16.36 7.09
N THR A 25 0.56 15.15 6.58
CA THR A 25 1.22 14.02 7.23
C THR A 25 2.19 13.38 6.24
N SER A 26 3.35 12.99 6.70
CA SER A 26 4.33 12.35 5.85
C SER A 26 4.22 10.83 5.98
N VAL A 27 4.32 10.15 4.86
CA VAL A 27 4.29 8.71 4.85
C VAL A 27 5.48 8.22 4.06
N SER A 28 6.27 7.33 4.62
CA SER A 28 7.43 6.78 3.93
C SER A 28 7.04 5.49 3.27
N LEU A 29 7.06 5.44 1.96
CA LEU A 29 6.66 4.27 1.21
C LEU A 29 7.50 4.10 -0.03
N GLU A 30 7.69 2.88 -0.42
CA GLU A 30 8.33 2.58 -1.67
C GLU A 30 7.39 3.05 -2.78
N LYS A 31 7.95 3.44 -3.89
CA LYS A 31 7.19 3.96 -4.99
C LYS A 31 6.10 3.01 -5.44
N THR A 32 6.40 1.73 -5.44
CA THR A 32 5.43 0.72 -5.86
C THR A 32 4.19 0.75 -4.97
N PHE A 33 4.39 0.86 -3.67
CA PHE A 33 3.26 0.91 -2.75
C PHE A 33 2.49 2.22 -2.92
N TRP A 34 3.22 3.30 -3.17
CA TRP A 34 2.56 4.59 -3.35
C TRP A 34 1.66 4.59 -4.59
N GLN A 35 2.14 3.99 -5.67
CA GLN A 35 1.36 3.91 -6.88
C GLN A 35 0.18 2.95 -6.74
N SER A 36 0.40 1.83 -6.04
CA SER A 36 -0.68 0.89 -5.81
C SER A 36 -1.78 1.53 -4.99
N LEU A 37 -1.39 2.36 -4.04
CA LEU A 37 -2.35 3.04 -3.20
C LEU A 37 -3.25 3.94 -4.04
N LYS A 38 -2.68 4.59 -5.06
CA LYS A 38 -3.46 5.45 -5.91
C LYS A 38 -4.46 4.63 -6.73
N GLU A 39 -4.04 3.46 -7.19
CA GLU A 39 -4.92 2.62 -7.99
C GLU A 39 -6.08 2.10 -7.15
N ILE A 40 -5.79 1.71 -5.92
CA ILE A 40 -6.82 1.21 -5.04
C ILE A 40 -7.80 2.33 -4.70
N ALA A 41 -7.28 3.52 -4.42
CA ALA A 41 -8.13 4.64 -4.09
C ALA A 41 -9.06 4.95 -5.26
N SER A 42 -8.51 4.90 -6.46
CA SER A 42 -9.30 5.18 -7.63
C SER A 42 -10.44 4.18 -7.80
N GLU A 43 -10.20 2.92 -7.49
CA GLU A 43 -11.24 1.92 -7.58
C GLU A 43 -12.36 2.15 -6.59
N HIS A 44 -12.08 2.86 -5.52
CA HIS A 44 -13.08 3.13 -4.50
C HIS A 44 -13.60 4.56 -4.58
N ASP A 45 -13.28 5.24 -5.67
CA ASP A 45 -13.69 6.63 -5.87
C ASP A 45 -13.20 7.52 -4.74
N MET A 46 -11.98 7.30 -4.31
CA MET A 46 -11.38 8.07 -3.24
C MET A 46 -10.09 8.69 -3.73
N THR A 47 -9.64 9.73 -3.06
CA THR A 47 -8.32 10.25 -3.34
C THR A 47 -7.36 9.42 -2.49
N ARG A 48 -6.09 9.52 -2.82
CA ARG A 48 -5.06 8.80 -2.06
C ARG A 48 -5.08 9.28 -0.60
N SER A 49 -5.26 10.58 -0.38
CA SER A 49 -5.30 11.09 0.98
C SER A 49 -6.49 10.56 1.76
N GLU A 50 -7.63 10.42 1.10
CA GLU A 50 -8.79 9.88 1.76
C GLU A 50 -8.56 8.43 2.17
N LEU A 51 -7.93 7.67 1.28
CA LEU A 51 -7.67 6.27 1.59
C LEU A 51 -6.68 6.16 2.74
N VAL A 52 -5.63 6.97 2.73
CA VAL A 52 -4.65 6.93 3.80
C VAL A 52 -5.29 7.36 5.12
N ALA A 53 -6.20 8.32 5.08
CA ALA A 53 -6.89 8.74 6.29
C ALA A 53 -7.71 7.58 6.86
N ASP A 54 -8.34 6.81 5.98
CA ASP A 54 -9.14 5.69 6.42
C ASP A 54 -8.24 4.63 7.05
N ILE A 55 -7.12 4.34 6.43
CA ILE A 55 -6.18 3.36 6.98
C ILE A 55 -5.66 3.85 8.32
N ASN A 56 -5.36 5.15 8.40
CA ASN A 56 -4.85 5.71 9.64
C ASN A 56 -5.84 5.56 10.78
N SER A 57 -7.11 5.72 10.49
CA SER A 57 -8.12 5.62 11.53
C SER A 57 -8.29 4.21 12.05
N LYS A 58 -7.89 3.23 11.26
CA LYS A 58 -8.04 1.84 11.64
C LYS A 58 -6.79 1.16 12.13
N ARG A 59 -5.65 1.84 12.03
CA ARG A 59 -4.43 1.18 12.45
C ARG A 59 -4.40 1.10 13.96
N ARG A 60 -3.70 0.11 14.45
CA ARG A 60 -3.65 -0.03 15.84
C ARG A 60 -2.33 0.30 16.42
N HIS A 61 -1.42 -0.59 16.49
CA HIS A 61 -0.15 -0.32 17.10
C HIS A 61 1.01 -0.21 16.13
N VAL A 62 0.72 -0.24 14.85
CA VAL A 62 1.79 -0.13 13.87
C VAL A 62 1.85 1.28 13.35
N ASN A 63 2.98 1.68 12.82
CA ASN A 63 3.08 3.01 12.27
C ASN A 63 2.31 3.08 10.95
N LEU A 64 2.07 4.27 10.49
CA LEU A 64 1.24 4.47 9.32
C LEU A 64 1.81 3.82 8.07
N SER A 65 3.11 3.92 7.85
CA SER A 65 3.72 3.33 6.66
C SER A 65 3.50 1.82 6.65
N SER A 66 3.66 1.18 7.79
CA SER A 66 3.45 -0.26 7.87
C SER A 66 1.99 -0.60 7.65
N ALA A 67 1.09 0.21 8.20
CA ALA A 67 -0.34 -0.03 8.02
C ALA A 67 -0.73 0.07 6.55
N VAL A 68 -0.16 1.04 5.83
CA VAL A 68 -0.44 1.20 4.43
C VAL A 68 0.07 0.01 3.63
N ARG A 69 1.29 -0.46 3.95
CA ARG A 69 1.84 -1.60 3.23
C ARG A 69 0.99 -2.84 3.41
N VAL A 70 0.56 -3.07 4.62
CA VAL A 70 -0.26 -4.24 4.90
C VAL A 70 -1.61 -4.12 4.18
N PHE A 71 -2.18 -2.92 4.18
CA PHE A 71 -3.44 -2.71 3.50
C PHE A 71 -3.32 -3.01 2.01
N VAL A 72 -2.27 -2.52 1.36
CA VAL A 72 -2.07 -2.73 -0.06
C VAL A 72 -1.89 -4.21 -0.35
N LEU A 73 -1.07 -4.87 0.45
CA LEU A 73 -0.82 -6.27 0.26
C LEU A 73 -2.11 -7.08 0.42
N ASP A 74 -2.87 -6.80 1.46
CA ASP A 74 -4.10 -7.52 1.70
C ASP A 74 -5.11 -7.28 0.58
N PHE A 75 -5.17 -6.06 0.06
CA PHE A 75 -6.08 -5.76 -1.01
C PHE A 75 -5.79 -6.64 -2.22
N TYR A 76 -4.52 -6.74 -2.61
CA TYR A 76 -4.17 -7.54 -3.77
C TYR A 76 -4.26 -9.04 -3.51
N ARG A 77 -4.00 -9.46 -2.31
CA ARG A 77 -4.13 -10.87 -1.99
C ARG A 77 -5.57 -11.32 -2.08
N GLN A 78 -6.50 -10.46 -1.76
CA GLN A 78 -7.90 -10.83 -1.85
C GLN A 78 -8.37 -10.86 -3.29
N GLN A 79 -7.60 -10.30 -4.23
CA GLN A 79 -7.97 -10.33 -5.61
C GLN A 79 -7.48 -11.61 -6.27
N ILE A 80 -6.58 -12.35 -5.64
CA ILE A 80 -6.05 -13.55 -6.23
C ILE A 80 -7.04 -14.68 -6.09
N PRO A 81 -7.31 -15.37 -7.17
CA PRO A 81 -8.25 -16.45 -7.12
C PRO A 81 -7.79 -17.48 -6.15
N VAL A 82 -8.68 -17.95 -5.36
CA VAL A 82 -8.39 -18.89 -4.45
C VAL A 82 -8.18 -20.23 -4.88
N ARG A 83 -8.59 -20.54 -6.01
CA ARG A 83 -8.45 -21.81 -6.48
C ARG A 83 -7.16 -22.40 -6.25
N LYS A 84 -6.20 -21.71 -6.03
CA LYS A 84 -5.00 -22.25 -5.93
C LYS A 84 -4.77 -22.83 -4.65
N ARG A 85 -5.46 -22.66 -3.77
CA ARG A 85 -5.22 -23.13 -2.61
C ARG A 85 -5.93 -24.22 -2.22
N PRO A 86 -5.95 -25.10 -2.70
CA PRO A 86 -6.76 -26.15 -2.39
C PRO A 86 -6.24 -26.86 -1.24
N ASP A 87 -5.71 -27.02 -0.98
CA ASP A 87 -5.26 -27.63 -0.12
C ASP A 87 -5.34 -27.51 1.04
N ARG A 88 -5.48 -27.09 1.21
CA ARG A 88 -5.53 -26.86 2.19
C ARG A 88 -6.14 -27.35 2.81
N LYS A 89 -6.44 -27.57 2.82
CA LYS A 89 -6.91 -27.87 3.38
C LYS A 89 -6.96 -28.22 3.88
N GLY A 90 -6.83 -28.28 3.87
CA GLY A 90 -6.88 -28.35 4.28
C GLY A 90 -6.90 -28.61 4.58
#